data_2e6617b252dda6c6b2c2e42d9087ffd6
#
_entry.id   2e6617b252dda6c6b2c2e42d9087ffd6
#
_cell.length_a   1.000
_cell.length_b   1.000
_cell.length_c   1.000
_cell.angle_alpha   90.00
_cell.angle_beta   90.00
_cell.angle_gamma   90.00
#
_symmetry.space_group_name_H-M   'P 1'
#
loop_
_entity.id
_entity.type
_entity.pdbx_description
1 polymer ?
#
loop_
_entity_poly.entity_id
_entity_poly.type
_entity_poly.pdbx_seq_one_letter_code
_entity_poly.pdbx_strand_id
1 'polypeptide(L)'
;LQVLNSAVEETLMRLALNTFVYEVGKVPVKNALQSAHNFGFEFIEYAAYHSGDPTSMDKAGRNEVIKIFKDNGLQCSQMLLANTEHIASPDSSKREETLDYMKKCADFQLELGGKQVLVCWGCGVLESGVMPEQSWLNTVSSIREYAEWSLDKGILIDLELDPHVYFVVNNTVKMAKVIEDVGMPNVFPNVDIGHLCITREAPNTLEKLRDRILHVHISETDTFEHTNSIIGTGNADFKAYIDKVLELGIEENCKRYGEACVAGIEMGEPGGFVDDADRWVKESLEYLARILPELTLQ
;
A
#
# COMPACT_ATOMS: atom_id res chain seq x y z
N LEU A 1 -3.92 -47.59 7.44
CA LEU A 1 -3.84 -46.47 6.51
C LEU A 1 -4.78 -45.38 7.03
N GLN A 2 -4.24 -44.56 7.97
CA GLN A 2 -4.87 -43.30 8.35
C GLN A 2 -4.64 -42.32 7.20
N VAL A 3 -5.70 -41.96 6.52
CA VAL A 3 -5.74 -40.81 5.61
C VAL A 3 -5.57 -39.57 6.47
N LEU A 4 -4.39 -38.97 6.43
CA LEU A 4 -4.17 -37.62 6.90
C LEU A 4 -5.02 -36.69 6.04
N ASN A 5 -6.24 -36.37 6.49
CA ASN A 5 -6.94 -35.17 6.07
C ASN A 5 -6.11 -34.00 6.63
N SER A 6 -5.15 -33.50 5.85
CA SER A 6 -4.71 -32.14 6.01
C SER A 6 -5.90 -31.28 5.58
N ALA A 7 -6.65 -30.76 6.53
CA ALA A 7 -7.47 -29.60 6.27
C ALA A 7 -6.50 -28.56 5.68
N VAL A 8 -6.69 -28.20 4.41
CA VAL A 8 -6.10 -26.98 3.88
C VAL A 8 -6.74 -25.89 4.74
N GLU A 9 -5.96 -25.25 5.61
CA GLU A 9 -6.43 -24.06 6.29
C GLU A 9 -6.77 -23.07 5.19
N GLU A 10 -8.04 -22.70 5.11
CA GLU A 10 -8.50 -21.65 4.20
C GLU A 10 -7.77 -20.36 4.58
N THR A 11 -7.04 -19.74 3.64
CA THR A 11 -6.38 -18.46 3.90
C THR A 11 -7.44 -17.40 4.26
N LEU A 12 -7.11 -16.57 5.25
CA LEU A 12 -7.94 -15.44 5.64
C LEU A 12 -7.62 -14.18 4.83
N MET A 13 -6.63 -14.25 3.91
CA MET A 13 -6.25 -13.12 3.08
C MET A 13 -7.34 -12.75 2.09
N ARG A 14 -7.71 -11.48 2.07
CA ARG A 14 -8.74 -10.90 1.20
C ARG A 14 -8.11 -10.02 0.13
N LEU A 15 -8.82 -9.83 -0.98
CA LEU A 15 -8.42 -8.83 -1.97
C LEU A 15 -9.02 -7.47 -1.60
N ALA A 16 -8.19 -6.43 -1.63
CA ALA A 16 -8.60 -5.03 -1.60
C ALA A 16 -8.42 -4.39 -2.97
N LEU A 17 -9.20 -3.35 -3.26
CA LEU A 17 -9.00 -2.53 -4.44
C LEU A 17 -8.36 -1.21 -4.06
N ASN A 18 -7.18 -0.94 -4.62
CA ASN A 18 -6.57 0.38 -4.54
C ASN A 18 -7.28 1.34 -5.52
N THR A 19 -7.85 2.42 -5.00
CA THR A 19 -8.60 3.38 -5.82
C THR A 19 -7.72 4.21 -6.75
N PHE A 20 -6.41 4.07 -6.67
CA PHE A 20 -5.46 4.82 -7.47
C PHE A 20 -5.66 4.65 -8.98
N VAL A 21 -6.03 3.45 -9.44
CA VAL A 21 -6.35 3.17 -10.85
C VAL A 21 -7.44 4.10 -11.41
N TYR A 22 -8.42 4.42 -10.58
CA TYR A 22 -9.51 5.34 -10.95
C TYR A 22 -9.04 6.79 -11.00
N GLU A 23 -8.21 7.19 -10.03
CA GLU A 23 -7.64 8.54 -9.99
C GLU A 23 -6.74 8.80 -11.21
N VAL A 24 -5.90 7.83 -11.61
CA VAL A 24 -5.12 7.89 -12.87
C VAL A 24 -6.04 7.94 -14.09
N GLY A 25 -7.12 7.18 -14.10
CA GLY A 25 -8.17 7.18 -15.12
C GLY A 25 -9.06 8.44 -15.09
N LYS A 26 -8.80 9.38 -14.15
CA LYS A 26 -9.60 10.62 -13.98
C LYS A 26 -11.07 10.36 -13.62
N VAL A 27 -11.34 9.25 -12.99
CA VAL A 27 -12.66 8.90 -12.44
C VAL A 27 -12.73 9.42 -11.01
N PRO A 28 -13.75 10.25 -10.67
CA PRO A 28 -13.88 10.76 -9.31
C PRO A 28 -13.96 9.66 -8.25
N VAL A 29 -13.32 9.84 -7.08
CA VAL A 29 -13.22 8.86 -6.00
C VAL A 29 -14.59 8.26 -5.60
N LYS A 30 -15.65 9.05 -5.63
CA LYS A 30 -17.00 8.57 -5.32
C LYS A 30 -17.49 7.51 -6.30
N ASN A 31 -17.18 7.69 -7.57
CA ASN A 31 -17.50 6.70 -8.62
C ASN A 31 -16.60 5.47 -8.47
N ALA A 32 -15.33 5.65 -8.15
CA ALA A 32 -14.40 4.56 -7.85
C ALA A 32 -14.93 3.65 -6.72
N LEU A 33 -15.38 4.24 -5.62
CA LEU A 33 -15.96 3.50 -4.49
C LEU A 33 -17.25 2.76 -4.87
N GLN A 34 -18.09 3.36 -5.73
CA GLN A 34 -19.28 2.68 -6.22
C GLN A 34 -18.93 1.52 -7.16
N SER A 35 -17.94 1.69 -8.03
CA SER A 35 -17.44 0.60 -8.88
C SER A 35 -16.85 -0.53 -8.04
N ALA A 36 -16.05 -0.22 -7.03
CA ALA A 36 -15.50 -1.22 -6.11
C ALA A 36 -16.60 -2.05 -5.43
N HIS A 37 -17.64 -1.40 -4.92
CA HIS A 37 -18.81 -2.08 -4.36
C HIS A 37 -19.49 -2.97 -5.40
N ASN A 38 -19.68 -2.50 -6.62
CA ASN A 38 -20.32 -3.26 -7.70
C ASN A 38 -19.50 -4.49 -8.13
N PHE A 39 -18.17 -4.45 -8.01
CA PHE A 39 -17.29 -5.61 -8.20
C PHE A 39 -17.33 -6.58 -7.02
N GLY A 40 -17.90 -6.20 -5.87
CA GLY A 40 -18.03 -7.04 -4.68
C GLY A 40 -16.87 -6.91 -3.70
N PHE A 41 -16.02 -5.88 -3.82
CA PHE A 41 -14.98 -5.62 -2.83
C PHE A 41 -15.59 -5.20 -1.49
N GLU A 42 -15.10 -5.80 -0.41
CA GLU A 42 -15.33 -5.36 0.95
C GLU A 42 -14.24 -4.36 1.40
N PHE A 43 -12.98 -4.63 1.01
CA PHE A 43 -11.82 -3.84 1.42
C PHE A 43 -11.36 -2.89 0.32
N ILE A 44 -11.05 -1.67 0.74
CA ILE A 44 -10.60 -0.56 -0.12
C ILE A 44 -9.28 -0.04 0.41
N GLU A 45 -8.32 0.11 -0.48
CA GLU A 45 -7.17 0.98 -0.29
C GLU A 45 -7.50 2.34 -0.89
N TYR A 46 -7.61 3.31 -0.02
CA TYR A 46 -8.04 4.66 -0.41
C TYR A 46 -6.84 5.50 -0.82
N ALA A 47 -6.75 5.86 -2.10
CA ALA A 47 -5.69 6.75 -2.59
C ALA A 47 -6.02 8.22 -2.25
N ALA A 48 -5.20 8.82 -1.38
CA ALA A 48 -5.24 10.26 -1.10
C ALA A 48 -4.55 11.04 -2.24
N TYR A 49 -5.17 11.00 -3.44
CA TYR A 49 -4.66 11.56 -4.67
C TYR A 49 -5.79 12.25 -5.45
N HIS A 50 -5.52 13.36 -6.13
CA HIS A 50 -6.50 14.12 -6.92
C HIS A 50 -7.86 14.29 -6.21
N SER A 51 -8.93 13.65 -6.72
CA SER A 51 -10.28 13.76 -6.16
C SER A 51 -10.42 13.06 -4.81
N GLY A 52 -9.53 12.12 -4.51
CA GLY A 52 -9.43 11.40 -3.24
C GLY A 52 -8.60 12.12 -2.17
N ASP A 53 -7.90 13.21 -2.49
CA ASP A 53 -7.08 13.92 -1.51
C ASP A 53 -7.96 14.62 -0.44
N PRO A 54 -7.95 14.13 0.82
CA PRO A 54 -8.79 14.69 1.87
C PRO A 54 -8.40 16.11 2.27
N THR A 55 -7.18 16.55 1.93
CA THR A 55 -6.71 17.91 2.26
C THR A 55 -7.28 18.95 1.30
N SER A 56 -7.70 18.54 0.12
CA SER A 56 -8.35 19.37 -0.89
C SER A 56 -9.89 19.32 -0.82
N MET A 57 -10.46 18.34 -0.09
CA MET A 57 -11.89 18.23 0.09
C MET A 57 -12.43 19.18 1.13
N ASP A 58 -13.61 19.76 0.87
CA ASP A 58 -14.40 20.42 1.91
C ASP A 58 -15.07 19.37 2.85
N LYS A 59 -15.66 19.86 3.93
CA LYS A 59 -16.36 19.01 4.91
C LYS A 59 -17.51 18.21 4.28
N ALA A 60 -18.21 18.76 3.30
CA ALA A 60 -19.32 18.07 2.63
C ALA A 60 -18.80 16.90 1.80
N GLY A 61 -17.71 17.12 1.05
CA GLY A 61 -17.04 16.07 0.27
C GLY A 61 -16.55 14.90 1.12
N ARG A 62 -15.88 15.19 2.25
CA ARG A 62 -15.44 14.14 3.19
C ARG A 62 -16.63 13.35 3.76
N ASN A 63 -17.67 14.05 4.22
CA ASN A 63 -18.88 13.40 4.75
C ASN A 63 -19.56 12.50 3.71
N GLU A 64 -19.53 12.89 2.44
CA GLU A 64 -20.10 12.08 1.37
C GLU A 64 -19.28 10.80 1.13
N VAL A 65 -17.93 10.88 1.15
CA VAL A 65 -17.07 9.70 1.07
C VAL A 65 -17.34 8.76 2.25
N ILE A 66 -17.34 9.27 3.49
CA ILE A 66 -17.65 8.48 4.70
C ILE A 66 -19.02 7.80 4.56
N LYS A 67 -20.03 8.53 4.05
CA LYS A 67 -21.36 7.98 3.81
C LYS A 67 -21.35 6.82 2.80
N ILE A 68 -20.57 6.95 1.70
CA ILE A 68 -20.46 5.88 0.70
C ILE A 68 -19.85 4.62 1.31
N PHE A 69 -18.77 4.74 2.09
CA PHE A 69 -18.18 3.61 2.81
C PHE A 69 -19.23 2.91 3.69
N LYS A 70 -19.96 3.68 4.49
CA LYS A 70 -20.97 3.14 5.40
C LYS A 70 -22.15 2.50 4.69
N ASP A 71 -22.69 3.17 3.68
CA ASP A 71 -23.91 2.70 2.98
C ASP A 71 -23.64 1.43 2.17
N ASN A 72 -22.42 1.25 1.69
CA ASN A 72 -22.00 0.10 0.88
C ASN A 72 -21.28 -1.00 1.70
N GLY A 73 -21.11 -0.82 3.00
CA GLY A 73 -20.40 -1.78 3.85
C GLY A 73 -18.91 -1.91 3.54
N LEU A 74 -18.30 -0.88 2.93
CA LEU A 74 -16.88 -0.87 2.60
C LEU A 74 -16.02 -0.63 3.85
N GLN A 75 -14.84 -1.24 3.90
CA GLN A 75 -13.83 -1.06 4.94
C GLN A 75 -12.56 -0.48 4.32
N CYS A 76 -12.04 0.60 4.91
CA CYS A 76 -10.77 1.17 4.46
C CYS A 76 -9.60 0.41 5.10
N SER A 77 -8.99 -0.53 4.37
CA SER A 77 -7.85 -1.31 4.86
C SER A 77 -6.58 -0.48 4.96
N GLN A 78 -6.33 0.37 3.97
CA GLN A 78 -5.14 1.21 3.95
C GLN A 78 -5.45 2.54 3.25
N MET A 79 -4.77 3.62 3.65
CA MET A 79 -4.77 4.89 2.91
C MET A 79 -3.39 5.14 2.31
N LEU A 80 -3.34 5.20 0.97
CA LEU A 80 -2.15 5.54 0.21
C LEU A 80 -1.92 7.05 0.25
N LEU A 81 -0.76 7.48 0.77
CA LEU A 81 -0.36 8.88 0.89
C LEU A 81 0.49 9.30 -0.31
N ALA A 82 -0.14 9.95 -1.30
CA ALA A 82 0.51 10.22 -2.58
C ALA A 82 1.58 11.34 -2.55
N ASN A 83 1.50 12.29 -1.61
CA ASN A 83 2.39 13.46 -1.58
C ASN A 83 3.44 13.33 -0.45
N THR A 84 4.31 12.32 -0.53
CA THR A 84 5.33 12.04 0.49
C THR A 84 6.78 12.12 -0.04
N GLU A 85 6.97 12.54 -1.30
CA GLU A 85 8.26 12.62 -1.97
C GLU A 85 9.29 13.51 -1.25
N HIS A 86 8.83 14.51 -0.50
CA HIS A 86 9.69 15.45 0.20
C HIS A 86 10.06 15.06 1.63
N ILE A 87 9.67 13.87 2.11
CA ILE A 87 9.96 13.41 3.47
C ILE A 87 11.48 13.32 3.75
N ALA A 88 12.29 13.15 2.70
CA ALA A 88 13.75 13.09 2.74
C ALA A 88 14.44 14.43 2.44
N SER A 89 13.68 15.49 2.12
CA SER A 89 14.25 16.77 1.65
C SER A 89 15.22 17.40 2.66
N PRO A 90 16.31 18.06 2.21
CA PRO A 90 17.17 18.87 3.08
C PRO A 90 16.46 20.12 3.60
N ASP A 91 15.43 20.59 2.90
CA ASP A 91 14.60 21.72 3.31
C ASP A 91 13.58 21.28 4.40
N SER A 92 13.76 21.80 5.62
CA SER A 92 12.88 21.45 6.74
C SER A 92 11.45 21.88 6.50
N SER A 93 11.21 22.99 5.78
CA SER A 93 9.84 23.47 5.54
C SER A 93 9.05 22.49 4.65
N LYS A 94 9.71 21.91 3.63
CA LYS A 94 9.10 20.88 2.79
C LYS A 94 8.77 19.62 3.60
N ARG A 95 9.68 19.20 4.51
CA ARG A 95 9.40 18.05 5.37
C ARG A 95 8.23 18.32 6.31
N GLU A 96 8.15 19.51 6.91
CA GLU A 96 7.05 19.93 7.78
C GLU A 96 5.70 19.94 7.01
N GLU A 97 5.67 20.50 5.80
CA GLU A 97 4.49 20.47 4.92
C GLU A 97 4.05 19.04 4.59
N THR A 98 5.01 18.16 4.29
CA THR A 98 4.74 16.74 4.04
C THR A 98 4.17 16.06 5.28
N LEU A 99 4.76 16.28 6.45
CA LEU A 99 4.24 15.71 7.71
C LEU A 99 2.84 16.22 8.05
N ASP A 100 2.55 17.49 7.80
CA ASP A 100 1.22 18.07 7.99
C ASP A 100 0.18 17.44 7.04
N TYR A 101 0.55 17.19 5.78
CA TYR A 101 -0.28 16.45 4.83
C TYR A 101 -0.56 15.03 5.35
N MET A 102 0.48 14.28 5.73
CA MET A 102 0.37 12.92 6.24
C MET A 102 -0.54 12.84 7.47
N LYS A 103 -0.41 13.80 8.41
CA LYS A 103 -1.25 13.89 9.61
C LYS A 103 -2.73 14.10 9.28
N LYS A 104 -3.04 14.97 8.30
CA LYS A 104 -4.42 15.21 7.85
C LYS A 104 -5.04 14.00 7.16
N CYS A 105 -4.25 13.31 6.34
CA CYS A 105 -4.69 12.06 5.70
C CYS A 105 -4.95 10.96 6.75
N ALA A 106 -4.05 10.80 7.72
CA ALA A 106 -4.23 9.83 8.79
C ALA A 106 -5.47 10.11 9.67
N ASP A 107 -5.76 11.38 9.97
CA ASP A 107 -7.01 11.74 10.67
C ASP A 107 -8.24 11.34 9.83
N PHE A 108 -8.19 11.51 8.50
CA PHE A 108 -9.28 11.06 7.62
C PHE A 108 -9.38 9.53 7.53
N GLN A 109 -8.25 8.81 7.54
CA GLN A 109 -8.25 7.35 7.62
C GLN A 109 -9.01 6.84 8.86
N LEU A 110 -8.81 7.49 10.00
CA LEU A 110 -9.55 7.18 11.22
C LEU A 110 -11.06 7.50 11.09
N GLU A 111 -11.43 8.58 10.38
CA GLU A 111 -12.83 8.89 10.08
C GLU A 111 -13.49 7.81 9.18
N LEU A 112 -12.72 7.16 8.29
CA LEU A 112 -13.15 6.02 7.48
C LEU A 112 -13.20 4.70 8.26
N GLY A 113 -12.67 4.68 9.50
CA GLY A 113 -12.62 3.49 10.36
C GLY A 113 -11.38 2.62 10.16
N GLY A 114 -10.45 2.99 9.27
CA GLY A 114 -9.18 2.30 9.07
C GLY A 114 -8.06 2.84 9.98
N LYS A 115 -6.91 2.15 9.99
CA LYS A 115 -5.76 2.54 10.81
C LYS A 115 -4.43 2.49 10.03
N GLN A 116 -4.37 1.76 8.93
CA GLN A 116 -3.14 1.65 8.16
C GLN A 116 -3.00 2.84 7.20
N VAL A 117 -1.81 3.40 7.12
CA VAL A 117 -1.43 4.46 6.17
C VAL A 117 -0.15 4.06 5.46
N LEU A 118 -0.11 4.22 4.14
CA LEU A 118 1.05 3.90 3.32
C LEU A 118 1.84 5.14 2.98
N VAL A 119 3.12 5.15 3.35
CA VAL A 119 4.10 6.16 2.94
C VAL A 119 4.79 5.68 1.66
N CYS A 120 4.40 6.25 0.54
CA CYS A 120 4.92 5.94 -0.79
C CYS A 120 6.28 6.59 -1.09
N TRP A 121 6.68 6.58 -2.37
CA TRP A 121 7.90 7.22 -2.89
C TRP A 121 9.18 6.73 -2.21
N GLY A 122 9.27 5.43 -1.91
CA GLY A 122 10.48 4.83 -1.33
C GLY A 122 11.03 5.65 -0.16
N CYS A 123 10.12 6.12 0.72
CA CYS A 123 10.42 7.01 1.84
C CYS A 123 11.20 8.28 1.46
N GLY A 124 10.90 8.81 0.28
CA GLY A 124 11.38 10.09 -0.23
C GLY A 124 12.38 9.99 -1.37
N VAL A 125 12.44 11.06 -2.15
CA VAL A 125 13.26 11.19 -3.34
C VAL A 125 14.63 11.79 -2.99
N LEU A 126 15.70 11.22 -3.56
CA LEU A 126 17.06 11.77 -3.44
C LEU A 126 17.17 13.05 -4.26
N GLU A 127 17.43 14.18 -3.61
CA GLU A 127 17.61 15.47 -4.30
C GLU A 127 19.04 15.64 -4.82
N SER A 128 19.17 16.23 -6.00
CA SER A 128 20.49 16.53 -6.59
C SER A 128 21.31 17.43 -5.70
N GLY A 129 22.58 17.08 -5.49
CA GLY A 129 23.50 17.84 -4.65
C GLY A 129 23.38 17.54 -3.14
N VAL A 130 22.50 16.66 -2.75
CA VAL A 130 22.34 16.18 -1.36
C VAL A 130 23.03 14.84 -1.21
N MET A 131 23.80 14.67 -0.14
CA MET A 131 24.43 13.38 0.16
C MET A 131 23.35 12.35 0.54
N PRO A 132 23.39 11.11 0.01
CA PRO A 132 22.43 10.07 0.33
C PRO A 132 22.27 9.80 1.84
N GLU A 133 23.35 9.92 2.61
CA GLU A 133 23.34 9.78 4.06
C GLU A 133 22.49 10.86 4.74
N GLN A 134 22.51 12.10 4.22
CA GLN A 134 21.67 13.17 4.76
C GLN A 134 20.18 12.90 4.47
N SER A 135 19.86 12.46 3.25
CA SER A 135 18.48 12.06 2.89
C SER A 135 18.00 10.90 3.77
N TRP A 136 18.87 9.91 4.04
CA TRP A 136 18.57 8.82 4.97
C TRP A 136 18.23 9.32 6.39
N LEU A 137 19.05 10.20 6.94
CA LEU A 137 18.82 10.77 8.28
C LEU A 137 17.53 11.59 8.33
N ASN A 138 17.24 12.35 7.26
CA ASN A 138 16.00 13.11 7.16
C ASN A 138 14.78 12.17 7.10
N THR A 139 14.82 11.12 6.29
CA THR A 139 13.78 10.09 6.23
C THR A 139 13.53 9.47 7.60
N VAL A 140 14.57 8.98 8.27
CA VAL A 140 14.46 8.36 9.59
C VAL A 140 13.87 9.33 10.62
N SER A 141 14.32 10.58 10.62
CA SER A 141 13.82 11.61 11.55
C SER A 141 12.35 11.93 11.30
N SER A 142 11.97 12.14 10.03
CA SER A 142 10.60 12.50 9.65
C SER A 142 9.61 11.37 9.92
N ILE A 143 9.98 10.13 9.58
CA ILE A 143 9.12 8.97 9.85
C ILE A 143 8.99 8.74 11.36
N ARG A 144 10.06 8.91 12.13
CA ARG A 144 10.00 8.80 13.59
C ARG A 144 9.07 9.85 14.20
N GLU A 145 9.17 11.12 13.80
CA GLU A 145 8.26 12.17 14.25
C GLU A 145 6.80 11.83 13.94
N TYR A 146 6.54 11.37 12.73
CA TYR A 146 5.20 10.95 12.32
C TYR A 146 4.70 9.74 13.12
N ALA A 147 5.58 8.77 13.38
CA ALA A 147 5.25 7.58 14.14
C ALA A 147 4.97 7.91 15.63
N GLU A 148 5.73 8.81 16.22
CA GLU A 148 5.48 9.30 17.58
C GLU A 148 4.12 10.01 17.68
N TRP A 149 3.80 10.90 16.71
CA TRP A 149 2.52 11.61 16.67
C TRP A 149 1.33 10.66 16.49
N SER A 150 1.49 9.58 15.72
CA SER A 150 0.43 8.65 15.35
C SER A 150 0.23 7.48 16.34
N LEU A 151 1.21 7.25 17.23
CA LEU A 151 1.23 6.07 18.11
C LEU A 151 0.00 6.00 19.04
N ASP A 152 -0.29 7.08 19.75
CA ASP A 152 -1.43 7.14 20.67
C ASP A 152 -2.79 7.13 19.98
N LYS A 153 -2.81 7.38 18.66
CA LYS A 153 -3.99 7.29 17.80
C LYS A 153 -4.25 5.86 17.31
N GLY A 154 -3.29 4.95 17.53
CA GLY A 154 -3.36 3.58 17.06
C GLY A 154 -3.15 3.42 15.56
N ILE A 155 -2.53 4.40 14.89
CA ILE A 155 -2.21 4.36 13.47
C ILE A 155 -1.00 3.47 13.24
N LEU A 156 -1.08 2.61 12.24
CA LEU A 156 -0.03 1.74 11.73
C LEU A 156 0.51 2.35 10.43
N ILE A 157 1.82 2.50 10.35
CA ILE A 157 2.50 3.15 9.23
C ILE A 157 3.18 2.08 8.40
N ASP A 158 2.70 1.87 7.20
CA ASP A 158 3.34 1.01 6.22
C ASP A 158 4.29 1.85 5.38
N LEU A 159 5.53 1.39 5.26
CA LEU A 159 6.53 2.00 4.40
C LEU A 159 6.64 1.19 3.12
N GLU A 160 6.66 1.86 2.00
CA GLU A 160 6.88 1.22 0.72
C GLU A 160 8.29 1.48 0.20
N LEU A 161 8.94 0.43 -0.27
CA LEU A 161 10.14 0.59 -1.09
C LEU A 161 9.70 0.87 -2.53
N ASP A 162 10.38 1.79 -3.19
CA ASP A 162 10.22 2.04 -4.62
C ASP A 162 11.46 1.61 -5.40
N PRO A 163 11.34 0.97 -6.57
CA PRO A 163 12.42 0.19 -7.16
C PRO A 163 13.55 1.02 -7.79
N HIS A 164 13.37 2.33 -7.96
CA HIS A 164 14.33 3.15 -8.68
C HIS A 164 15.46 3.67 -7.80
N VAL A 165 16.62 3.90 -8.41
CA VAL A 165 17.87 4.29 -7.72
C VAL A 165 17.82 5.66 -7.05
N TYR A 166 16.88 6.50 -7.44
CA TYR A 166 16.70 7.84 -6.87
C TYR A 166 15.80 7.87 -5.63
N PHE A 167 15.31 6.73 -5.17
CA PHE A 167 14.60 6.62 -3.89
C PHE A 167 15.55 6.26 -2.75
N VAL A 168 15.24 6.76 -1.56
CA VAL A 168 16.03 6.50 -0.34
C VAL A 168 15.97 5.02 0.02
N VAL A 169 14.77 4.43 -0.01
CA VAL A 169 14.51 3.02 0.30
C VAL A 169 14.04 2.32 -0.97
N ASN A 170 14.92 1.56 -1.59
CA ASN A 170 14.67 0.93 -2.89
C ASN A 170 14.98 -0.57 -2.95
N ASN A 171 15.06 -1.24 -1.80
CA ASN A 171 15.20 -2.69 -1.70
C ASN A 171 14.89 -3.17 -0.27
N THR A 172 14.71 -4.48 -0.09
CA THR A 172 14.34 -5.08 1.21
C THR A 172 15.40 -4.88 2.31
N VAL A 173 16.70 -4.79 1.94
CA VAL A 173 17.77 -4.53 2.92
C VAL A 173 17.64 -3.13 3.51
N LYS A 174 17.41 -2.13 2.65
CA LYS A 174 17.17 -0.75 3.10
C LYS A 174 15.85 -0.62 3.85
N MET A 175 14.80 -1.35 3.42
CA MET A 175 13.53 -1.40 4.14
C MET A 175 13.69 -1.91 5.57
N ALA A 176 14.34 -3.06 5.76
CA ALA A 176 14.62 -3.58 7.09
C ALA A 176 15.43 -2.58 7.94
N LYS A 177 16.44 -1.94 7.31
CA LYS A 177 17.28 -0.97 8.00
C LYS A 177 16.55 0.32 8.38
N VAL A 178 15.70 0.88 7.53
CA VAL A 178 14.97 2.10 7.88
C VAL A 178 14.00 1.86 9.01
N ILE A 179 13.31 0.71 9.03
CA ILE A 179 12.42 0.31 10.14
C ILE A 179 13.21 0.17 11.45
N GLU A 180 14.41 -0.44 11.40
CA GLU A 180 15.30 -0.55 12.54
C GLU A 180 15.77 0.83 13.04
N ASP A 181 16.24 1.68 12.13
CA ASP A 181 16.75 3.02 12.45
C ASP A 181 15.64 3.95 12.97
N VAL A 182 14.42 3.84 12.47
CA VAL A 182 13.23 4.55 12.99
C VAL A 182 12.90 4.06 14.40
N GLY A 183 12.95 2.75 14.66
CA GLY A 183 12.83 2.16 15.99
C GLY A 183 11.46 2.33 16.65
N MET A 184 10.39 2.53 15.88
CA MET A 184 9.02 2.70 16.39
C MET A 184 8.17 1.43 16.22
N PRO A 185 7.31 1.10 17.20
CA PRO A 185 6.55 -0.16 17.18
C PRO A 185 5.40 -0.17 16.17
N ASN A 186 4.98 0.99 15.67
CA ASN A 186 3.87 1.17 14.73
C ASN A 186 4.34 1.42 13.28
N VAL A 187 5.60 1.02 12.94
CA VAL A 187 6.17 1.16 11.60
C VAL A 187 6.44 -0.21 11.00
N PHE A 188 5.92 -0.45 9.80
CA PHE A 188 5.87 -1.74 9.12
C PHE A 188 6.28 -1.60 7.64
N PRO A 189 6.71 -2.68 6.97
CA PRO A 189 6.88 -2.69 5.54
C PRO A 189 5.56 -2.97 4.81
N ASN A 190 5.27 -2.24 3.74
CA ASN A 190 4.39 -2.71 2.68
C ASN A 190 5.20 -3.56 1.69
N VAL A 191 4.69 -4.71 1.30
CA VAL A 191 5.32 -5.59 0.30
C VAL A 191 4.65 -5.36 -1.04
N ASP A 192 5.28 -4.59 -1.91
CA ASP A 192 4.83 -4.46 -3.29
C ASP A 192 5.55 -5.47 -4.19
N ILE A 193 4.79 -6.38 -4.81
CA ILE A 193 5.34 -7.49 -5.59
C ILE A 193 5.99 -6.97 -6.89
N GLY A 194 5.38 -6.01 -7.57
CA GLY A 194 5.95 -5.43 -8.78
C GLY A 194 7.29 -4.74 -8.51
N HIS A 195 7.38 -3.99 -7.42
CA HIS A 195 8.64 -3.34 -7.01
C HIS A 195 9.75 -4.36 -6.74
N LEU A 196 9.43 -5.47 -6.06
CA LEU A 196 10.39 -6.54 -5.83
C LEU A 196 10.83 -7.21 -7.13
N CYS A 197 9.93 -7.37 -8.10
CA CYS A 197 10.28 -7.90 -9.42
C CYS A 197 11.25 -6.99 -10.17
N ILE A 198 11.05 -5.68 -10.13
CA ILE A 198 11.93 -4.68 -10.76
C ILE A 198 13.31 -4.66 -10.09
N THR A 199 13.36 -4.72 -8.75
CA THR A 199 14.63 -4.79 -8.00
C THR A 199 15.31 -6.15 -8.06
N ARG A 200 14.67 -7.14 -8.71
CA ARG A 200 15.16 -8.52 -8.84
C ARG A 200 15.35 -9.23 -7.50
N GLU A 201 14.51 -8.93 -6.57
CA GLU A 201 14.48 -9.54 -5.23
C GLU A 201 13.51 -10.71 -5.24
N ALA A 202 14.02 -11.92 -5.13
CA ALA A 202 13.21 -13.14 -5.06
C ALA A 202 12.38 -13.19 -3.74
N PRO A 203 11.28 -13.96 -3.68
CA PRO A 203 10.41 -14.04 -2.50
C PRO A 203 11.15 -14.28 -1.17
N ASN A 204 12.23 -15.05 -1.18
CA ASN A 204 13.03 -15.34 0.01
C ASN A 204 13.72 -14.10 0.61
N THR A 205 13.84 -12.98 -0.10
CA THR A 205 14.39 -11.75 0.46
C THR A 205 13.50 -11.17 1.54
N LEU A 206 12.20 -11.49 1.53
CA LEU A 206 11.20 -11.09 2.52
C LEU A 206 11.44 -11.67 3.92
N GLU A 207 12.31 -12.69 4.06
CA GLU A 207 12.74 -13.22 5.37
C GLU A 207 13.29 -12.13 6.31
N LYS A 208 13.84 -11.06 5.74
CA LYS A 208 14.35 -9.91 6.52
C LYS A 208 13.24 -9.09 7.19
N LEU A 209 12.00 -9.26 6.72
CA LEU A 209 10.83 -8.49 7.14
C LEU A 209 9.79 -9.35 7.90
N ARG A 210 10.08 -10.64 8.09
CA ARG A 210 9.20 -11.73 8.56
C ARG A 210 8.15 -11.29 9.59
N ASP A 211 8.57 -10.75 10.72
CA ASP A 211 7.69 -10.52 11.87
C ASP A 211 6.93 -9.17 11.78
N ARG A 212 7.02 -8.48 10.64
CA ARG A 212 6.53 -7.12 10.49
C ARG A 212 5.61 -6.89 9.29
N ILE A 213 5.47 -7.85 8.38
CA ILE A 213 4.63 -7.69 7.19
C ILE A 213 3.16 -7.66 7.63
N LEU A 214 2.44 -6.57 7.31
CA LEU A 214 1.01 -6.41 7.56
C LEU A 214 0.21 -6.25 6.26
N HIS A 215 0.87 -5.85 5.17
CA HIS A 215 0.19 -5.50 3.93
C HIS A 215 1.01 -5.90 2.71
N VAL A 216 0.30 -6.22 1.62
CA VAL A 216 0.89 -6.63 0.34
C VAL A 216 0.18 -5.89 -0.79
N HIS A 217 0.93 -5.36 -1.74
CA HIS A 217 0.39 -4.92 -3.02
C HIS A 217 0.64 -5.96 -4.11
N ILE A 218 -0.40 -6.25 -4.86
CA ILE A 218 -0.36 -7.00 -6.11
C ILE A 218 -0.32 -5.97 -7.23
N SER A 219 0.86 -5.66 -7.71
CA SER A 219 1.13 -4.71 -8.79
C SER A 219 1.86 -5.40 -9.93
N GLU A 220 1.48 -5.12 -11.18
CA GLU A 220 2.05 -5.80 -12.35
C GLU A 220 3.21 -5.03 -12.96
N THR A 221 4.20 -5.73 -13.45
CA THR A 221 5.35 -5.16 -14.14
C THR A 221 5.88 -6.12 -15.21
N ASP A 222 6.53 -5.56 -16.24
CA ASP A 222 7.35 -6.34 -17.17
C ASP A 222 8.74 -6.72 -16.60
N THR A 223 9.01 -6.38 -15.33
CA THR A 223 10.27 -6.54 -14.60
C THR A 223 11.38 -5.52 -14.95
N PHE A 224 11.09 -4.52 -15.77
CA PHE A 224 12.01 -3.46 -16.14
C PHE A 224 11.48 -2.08 -15.79
N GLU A 225 10.19 -1.83 -16.04
CA GLU A 225 9.53 -0.56 -15.83
C GLU A 225 8.44 -0.68 -14.77
N HIS A 226 8.26 0.40 -14.01
CA HIS A 226 7.19 0.53 -13.05
C HIS A 226 5.91 0.94 -13.78
N THR A 227 5.19 -0.05 -14.31
CA THR A 227 4.04 0.20 -15.18
C THR A 227 2.70 0.08 -14.46
N ASN A 228 2.64 -0.66 -13.35
CA ASN A 228 1.40 -0.98 -12.62
C ASN A 228 0.24 -1.26 -13.57
N SER A 229 0.49 -2.13 -14.56
CA SER A 229 -0.46 -2.45 -15.63
C SER A 229 -1.56 -3.42 -15.14
N ILE A 230 -2.44 -3.82 -16.05
CA ILE A 230 -3.46 -4.86 -15.77
C ILE A 230 -2.78 -6.13 -15.27
N ILE A 231 -3.21 -6.63 -14.13
CA ILE A 231 -2.63 -7.83 -13.51
C ILE A 231 -2.75 -9.03 -14.46
N GLY A 232 -1.62 -9.70 -14.71
CA GLY A 232 -1.50 -10.82 -15.62
C GLY A 232 -1.07 -10.46 -17.04
N THR A 233 -0.77 -9.17 -17.30
CA THR A 233 -0.21 -8.75 -18.61
C THR A 233 1.31 -8.63 -18.62
N GLY A 234 1.96 -8.78 -17.46
CA GLY A 234 3.40 -8.68 -17.30
C GLY A 234 4.05 -10.02 -16.92
N ASN A 235 5.06 -9.96 -16.05
CA ASN A 235 5.92 -11.09 -15.72
C ASN A 235 6.05 -11.35 -14.20
N ALA A 236 5.23 -10.73 -13.34
CA ALA A 236 5.30 -10.94 -11.91
C ALA A 236 4.79 -12.34 -11.51
N ASP A 237 5.54 -13.06 -10.68
CA ASP A 237 5.12 -14.36 -10.13
C ASP A 237 4.38 -14.14 -8.80
N PHE A 238 3.14 -13.65 -8.90
CA PHE A 238 2.31 -13.33 -7.73
C PHE A 238 2.18 -14.50 -6.77
N LYS A 239 2.00 -15.73 -7.31
CA LYS A 239 1.81 -16.88 -6.44
C LYS A 239 3.02 -17.14 -5.54
N ALA A 240 4.23 -17.06 -6.08
CA ALA A 240 5.44 -17.30 -5.31
C ALA A 240 5.62 -16.27 -4.17
N TYR A 241 5.25 -14.99 -4.38
CA TYR A 241 5.32 -13.97 -3.35
C TYR A 241 4.19 -14.09 -2.32
N ILE A 242 2.95 -14.36 -2.74
CA ILE A 242 1.82 -14.58 -1.83
C ILE A 242 2.06 -15.80 -0.96
N ASP A 243 2.46 -16.94 -1.54
CA ASP A 243 2.82 -18.14 -0.78
C ASP A 243 3.90 -17.80 0.28
N LYS A 244 4.88 -16.96 -0.09
CA LYS A 244 5.96 -16.58 0.82
C LYS A 244 5.49 -15.68 1.97
N VAL A 245 4.67 -14.68 1.73
CA VAL A 245 4.18 -13.83 2.82
C VAL A 245 3.24 -14.59 3.76
N LEU A 246 2.47 -15.55 3.25
CA LEU A 246 1.67 -16.47 4.08
C LEU A 246 2.58 -17.36 4.94
N GLU A 247 3.63 -17.96 4.36
CA GLU A 247 4.66 -18.73 5.10
C GLU A 247 5.33 -17.89 6.19
N LEU A 248 5.52 -16.58 5.96
CA LEU A 248 6.11 -15.64 6.92
C LEU A 248 5.14 -15.17 8.01
N GLY A 249 3.89 -15.62 7.99
CA GLY A 249 2.91 -15.40 9.05
C GLY A 249 2.23 -14.03 9.00
N ILE A 250 1.96 -13.49 7.80
CA ILE A 250 1.24 -12.21 7.66
C ILE A 250 -0.12 -12.24 8.36
N GLU A 251 -0.84 -13.37 8.32
CA GLU A 251 -2.17 -13.50 8.96
C GLU A 251 -2.08 -13.33 10.48
N GLU A 252 -1.09 -13.96 11.13
CA GLU A 252 -0.84 -13.79 12.56
C GLU A 252 -0.40 -12.37 12.91
N ASN A 253 0.39 -11.75 12.03
CA ASN A 253 0.80 -10.37 12.22
C ASN A 253 -0.41 -9.44 12.17
N CYS A 254 -1.26 -9.52 11.13
CA CYS A 254 -2.48 -8.74 11.01
C CYS A 254 -3.40 -8.93 12.22
N LYS A 255 -3.62 -10.18 12.64
CA LYS A 255 -4.42 -10.50 13.82
C LYS A 255 -3.87 -9.88 15.11
N ARG A 256 -2.54 -9.82 15.27
CA ARG A 256 -1.87 -9.20 16.43
C ARG A 256 -2.22 -7.73 16.57
N TYR A 257 -2.38 -7.02 15.44
CA TYR A 257 -2.70 -5.60 15.41
C TYR A 257 -4.20 -5.30 15.24
N GLY A 258 -5.02 -6.35 15.13
CA GLY A 258 -6.48 -6.24 14.95
C GLY A 258 -6.88 -5.74 13.58
N GLU A 259 -6.04 -6.04 12.57
CA GLU A 259 -6.27 -5.70 11.17
C GLU A 259 -6.73 -6.93 10.36
N ALA A 260 -7.46 -6.69 9.28
CA ALA A 260 -7.74 -7.70 8.28
C ALA A 260 -6.45 -8.02 7.50
N CYS A 261 -6.24 -9.29 7.15
CA CYS A 261 -5.17 -9.67 6.25
C CYS A 261 -5.60 -9.40 4.82
N VAL A 262 -4.96 -8.43 4.16
CA VAL A 262 -5.39 -7.94 2.84
C VAL A 262 -4.22 -7.92 1.87
N ALA A 263 -4.52 -8.22 0.59
CA ALA A 263 -3.64 -7.97 -0.53
C ALA A 263 -4.33 -6.97 -1.47
N GLY A 264 -3.75 -5.80 -1.63
CA GLY A 264 -4.29 -4.72 -2.45
C GLY A 264 -3.94 -4.88 -3.91
N ILE A 265 -4.93 -4.80 -4.79
CA ILE A 265 -4.70 -4.74 -6.24
C ILE A 265 -4.36 -3.29 -6.58
N GLU A 266 -3.08 -3.04 -6.88
CA GLU A 266 -2.61 -1.72 -7.25
C GLU A 266 -2.30 -1.66 -8.75
N MET A 267 -2.95 -0.72 -9.43
CA MET A 267 -2.79 -0.48 -10.86
C MET A 267 -2.73 1.01 -11.17
N GLY A 268 -2.05 1.35 -12.26
CA GLY A 268 -1.78 2.72 -12.66
C GLY A 268 -0.54 3.29 -11.97
N GLU A 269 0.03 4.34 -12.55
CA GLU A 269 1.18 5.06 -12.01
C GLU A 269 0.97 6.58 -12.14
N PRO A 270 1.63 7.41 -11.32
CA PRO A 270 1.54 8.86 -11.46
C PRO A 270 1.96 9.32 -12.83
N GLY A 271 1.06 10.06 -13.53
CA GLY A 271 1.31 10.50 -14.91
C GLY A 271 1.11 9.43 -15.99
N GLY A 272 0.75 8.21 -15.61
CA GLY A 272 0.39 7.12 -16.51
C GLY A 272 -0.97 7.32 -17.19
N PHE A 273 -1.41 6.31 -17.92
CA PHE A 273 -2.66 6.32 -18.67
C PHE A 273 -3.49 5.07 -18.37
N VAL A 274 -4.70 5.30 -17.87
CA VAL A 274 -5.73 4.28 -17.69
C VAL A 274 -6.94 4.68 -18.55
N ASP A 275 -7.24 3.90 -19.56
CA ASP A 275 -8.32 4.18 -20.51
C ASP A 275 -9.70 3.81 -19.96
N ASP A 276 -9.80 2.70 -19.22
CA ASP A 276 -11.03 2.19 -18.61
C ASP A 276 -10.68 1.42 -17.34
N ALA A 277 -10.83 2.09 -16.20
CA ALA A 277 -10.47 1.52 -14.89
C ALA A 277 -11.32 0.27 -14.54
N ASP A 278 -12.61 0.26 -14.87
CA ASP A 278 -13.47 -0.90 -14.61
C ASP A 278 -13.03 -2.11 -15.43
N ARG A 279 -12.61 -1.92 -16.67
CA ARG A 279 -12.04 -2.99 -17.48
C ARG A 279 -10.74 -3.53 -16.87
N TRP A 280 -9.85 -2.62 -16.43
CA TRP A 280 -8.59 -3.03 -15.79
C TRP A 280 -8.84 -3.87 -14.54
N VAL A 281 -9.75 -3.45 -13.68
CA VAL A 281 -10.14 -4.20 -12.48
C VAL A 281 -10.72 -5.56 -12.85
N LYS A 282 -11.64 -5.61 -13.80
CA LYS A 282 -12.29 -6.86 -14.23
C LYS A 282 -11.28 -7.87 -14.77
N GLU A 283 -10.42 -7.47 -15.71
CA GLU A 283 -9.43 -8.36 -16.31
C GLU A 283 -8.43 -8.87 -15.27
N SER A 284 -8.03 -8.02 -14.33
CA SER A 284 -7.16 -8.38 -13.21
C SER A 284 -7.80 -9.41 -12.28
N LEU A 285 -9.07 -9.22 -11.90
CA LEU A 285 -9.81 -10.19 -11.08
C LEU A 285 -9.98 -11.53 -11.80
N GLU A 286 -10.27 -11.53 -13.10
CA GLU A 286 -10.37 -12.76 -13.90
C GLU A 286 -9.05 -13.52 -13.96
N TYR A 287 -7.91 -12.81 -13.96
CA TYR A 287 -6.60 -13.44 -13.90
C TYR A 287 -6.29 -13.99 -12.51
N LEU A 288 -6.47 -13.17 -11.45
CA LEU A 288 -6.19 -13.58 -10.07
C LEU A 288 -7.03 -14.78 -9.65
N ALA A 289 -8.30 -14.85 -10.02
CA ALA A 289 -9.16 -16.00 -9.74
C ALA A 289 -8.64 -17.33 -10.30
N ARG A 290 -7.79 -17.29 -11.31
CA ARG A 290 -7.16 -18.51 -11.89
C ARG A 290 -5.89 -18.93 -11.18
N ILE A 291 -5.07 -17.96 -10.70
CA ILE A 291 -3.73 -18.26 -10.16
C ILE A 291 -3.70 -18.24 -8.63
N LEU A 292 -4.60 -17.52 -7.99
CA LEU A 292 -4.76 -17.36 -6.54
C LEU A 292 -6.24 -17.53 -6.15
N PRO A 293 -6.87 -18.69 -6.45
CA PRO A 293 -8.29 -18.91 -6.20
C PRO A 293 -8.66 -18.88 -4.71
N GLU A 294 -7.66 -18.98 -3.83
CA GLU A 294 -7.81 -18.87 -2.38
C GLU A 294 -8.04 -17.44 -1.90
N LEU A 295 -7.65 -16.41 -2.67
CA LEU A 295 -7.92 -15.03 -2.32
C LEU A 295 -9.36 -14.66 -2.69
N THR A 296 -10.09 -14.07 -1.76
CA THR A 296 -11.50 -13.74 -1.95
C THR A 296 -11.75 -12.24 -1.80
N LEU A 297 -12.90 -11.79 -2.33
CA LEU A 297 -13.34 -10.39 -2.20
C LEU A 297 -14.09 -10.14 -0.89
N GLN A 298 -14.59 -11.23 -0.23
CA GLN A 298 -15.42 -11.20 0.98
C GLN A 298 -14.95 -12.22 1.98
#